data_b5a46bf61b3ce2ffd842a147035a9913
#
_entry.id   b5a46bf61b3ce2ffd842a147035a9913
#
_cell.length_a   1.000
_cell.length_b   1.000
_cell.length_c   1.000
_cell.angle_alpha   90.00
_cell.angle_beta   90.00
_cell.angle_gamma   90.00
#
_symmetry.space_group_name_H-M   'P 1'
#
loop_
_entity.id
_entity.type
_entity.pdbx_description
1 polymer ?
#
loop_
_entity_poly.entity_id
_entity_poly.type
_entity_poly.pdbx_seq_one_letter_code
_entity_poly.pdbx_strand_id
1 'polypeptide(L)'
;MAGCLVTGNEDGAHSCVAHVLWAMQEFGFTIPPNVNAYWVNKAGPGKSYIEAGGERYLYTNKTLFNTIYNLIFFAKLLKQHPIDTNLLELKELAKQESEPEE
;
A
#
# COMPACT_ATOMS: atom_id res chain seq x y z
N MET A 1 -5.73 -0.51 7.76
CA MET A 1 -4.49 -1.00 7.15
C MET A 1 -4.70 -1.36 5.70
N ALA A 2 -3.77 -1.05 4.84
CA ALA A 2 -3.81 -1.50 3.46
C ALA A 2 -2.41 -1.84 2.94
N GLY A 3 -2.36 -2.82 2.06
CA GLY A 3 -1.18 -3.24 1.33
C GLY A 3 -1.57 -3.59 -0.09
N CYS A 4 -0.62 -3.96 -0.91
CA CYS A 4 -0.87 -4.25 -2.32
C CYS A 4 -0.05 -5.45 -2.79
N LEU A 5 -0.73 -6.39 -3.43
CA LEU A 5 -0.11 -7.53 -4.08
C LEU A 5 -0.40 -7.45 -5.58
N VAL A 6 0.62 -7.60 -6.40
CA VAL A 6 0.49 -7.49 -7.86
C VAL A 6 1.15 -8.68 -8.53
N THR A 7 0.44 -9.31 -9.44
CA THR A 7 1.02 -10.24 -10.39
C THR A 7 0.66 -9.84 -11.81
N GLY A 8 1.51 -10.14 -12.75
CA GLY A 8 1.25 -9.84 -14.14
C GLY A 8 2.23 -10.56 -15.06
N ASN A 9 1.90 -10.63 -16.33
CA ASN A 9 2.74 -11.24 -17.34
C ASN A 9 3.62 -10.22 -18.08
N GLU A 10 3.55 -8.96 -17.70
CA GLU A 10 4.34 -7.85 -18.22
C GLU A 10 4.79 -6.93 -17.10
N ASP A 11 5.63 -5.96 -17.43
CA ASP A 11 6.07 -4.90 -16.55
C ASP A 11 4.90 -3.98 -16.12
N GLY A 12 5.09 -3.20 -15.06
CA GLY A 12 4.09 -2.23 -14.60
C GLY A 12 3.72 -2.34 -13.12
N ALA A 13 4.34 -3.24 -12.38
CA ALA A 13 4.04 -3.47 -10.98
C ALA A 13 4.22 -2.23 -10.11
N HIS A 14 5.28 -1.46 -10.32
CA HIS A 14 5.54 -0.24 -9.55
C HIS A 14 4.42 0.79 -9.71
N SER A 15 3.94 0.98 -10.94
CA SER A 15 2.83 1.90 -11.20
C SER A 15 1.54 1.44 -10.53
N CYS A 16 1.23 0.14 -10.59
CA CYS A 16 0.07 -0.43 -9.93
C CYS A 16 0.14 -0.22 -8.40
N VAL A 17 1.26 -0.55 -7.79
CA VAL A 17 1.46 -0.38 -6.35
C VAL A 17 1.33 1.09 -5.97
N ALA A 18 1.98 1.99 -6.68
CA ALA A 18 1.95 3.43 -6.39
C ALA A 18 0.52 3.97 -6.44
N HIS A 19 -0.25 3.65 -7.46
CA HIS A 19 -1.63 4.11 -7.60
C HIS A 19 -2.55 3.53 -6.53
N VAL A 20 -2.44 2.23 -6.26
CA VAL A 20 -3.29 1.57 -5.26
C VAL A 20 -3.01 2.09 -3.86
N LEU A 21 -1.74 2.19 -3.46
CA LEU A 21 -1.39 2.66 -2.12
C LEU A 21 -1.72 4.14 -1.95
N TRP A 22 -1.51 4.96 -2.96
CA TRP A 22 -1.92 6.36 -2.91
C TRP A 22 -3.42 6.49 -2.69
N ALA A 23 -4.23 5.75 -3.44
CA ALA A 23 -5.68 5.76 -3.31
C ALA A 23 -6.12 5.28 -1.92
N MET A 24 -5.50 4.23 -1.39
CA MET A 24 -5.86 3.68 -0.08
C MET A 24 -5.58 4.67 1.05
N GLN A 25 -4.44 5.39 1.03
CA GLN A 25 -4.18 6.39 2.06
C GLN A 25 -5.14 7.57 1.96
N GLU A 26 -5.57 7.97 0.76
CA GLU A 26 -6.58 9.02 0.58
C GLU A 26 -7.94 8.61 1.15
N PHE A 27 -8.26 7.31 1.13
CA PHE A 27 -9.47 6.79 1.78
C PHE A 27 -9.35 6.67 3.30
N GLY A 28 -8.20 7.02 3.87
CA GLY A 28 -7.99 6.99 5.32
C GLY A 28 -7.34 5.72 5.85
N PHE A 29 -6.86 4.84 4.98
CA PHE A 29 -6.10 3.66 5.43
C PHE A 29 -4.67 4.04 5.81
N THR A 30 -4.20 3.50 6.92
CA THR A 30 -2.78 3.58 7.27
C THR A 30 -1.98 2.63 6.39
N ILE A 31 -0.90 3.11 5.84
CA ILE A 31 -0.01 2.34 4.98
C ILE A 31 1.29 2.04 5.74
N PRO A 32 1.48 0.82 6.23
CA PRO A 32 2.75 0.45 6.87
C PRO A 32 3.92 0.43 5.89
N PRO A 33 5.16 0.41 6.39
CA PRO A 33 6.31 0.26 5.49
C PRO A 33 6.34 -1.12 4.84
N ASN A 34 6.84 -1.18 3.61
CA ASN A 34 7.07 -2.43 2.89
C ASN A 34 5.82 -3.32 2.78
N VAL A 35 4.68 -2.75 2.44
CA VAL A 35 3.41 -3.46 2.35
C VAL A 35 3.00 -3.71 0.90
N ASN A 36 3.96 -4.08 0.09
CA ASN A 36 3.69 -4.54 -1.26
C ASN A 36 4.59 -5.73 -1.60
N ALA A 37 4.06 -6.60 -2.43
CA ALA A 37 4.82 -7.66 -3.06
C ALA A 37 4.33 -7.80 -4.49
N TYR A 38 5.23 -8.06 -5.38
CA TYR A 38 4.86 -8.22 -6.77
C TYR A 38 5.70 -9.29 -7.46
N TRP A 39 5.11 -9.84 -8.50
CA TRP A 39 5.80 -10.67 -9.47
C TRP A 39 5.34 -10.26 -10.86
N VAL A 40 6.30 -9.94 -11.72
CA VAL A 40 6.04 -9.67 -13.12
C VAL A 40 7.04 -10.44 -13.95
N ASN A 41 6.62 -10.82 -15.15
CA ASN A 41 7.52 -11.48 -16.08
C ASN A 41 8.45 -10.44 -16.75
N LYS A 42 9.38 -10.91 -17.55
CA LYS A 42 10.26 -10.05 -18.34
C LYS A 42 9.44 -9.12 -19.21
N ALA A 43 10.02 -7.98 -19.61
CA ALA A 43 9.38 -7.03 -20.49
C ALA A 43 8.82 -7.72 -21.74
N GLY A 44 7.57 -7.39 -22.07
CA GLY A 44 6.81 -8.05 -23.12
C GLY A 44 5.90 -9.15 -22.60
N PRO A 45 4.88 -9.57 -23.38
CA PRO A 45 3.96 -10.61 -22.96
C PRO A 45 4.68 -11.91 -22.65
N GLY A 46 4.39 -12.49 -21.51
CA GLY A 46 5.01 -13.73 -21.05
C GLY A 46 4.04 -14.59 -20.27
N LYS A 47 4.58 -15.56 -19.54
CA LYS A 47 3.79 -16.44 -18.69
C LYS A 47 3.26 -15.70 -17.47
N SER A 48 2.07 -16.08 -17.02
CA SER A 48 1.50 -15.60 -15.77
C SER A 48 2.27 -16.14 -14.56
N TYR A 49 1.96 -15.60 -13.37
CA TYR A 49 2.55 -16.07 -12.12
C TYR A 49 2.42 -17.59 -11.93
N ILE A 50 1.21 -18.12 -12.15
CA ILE A 50 0.95 -19.55 -11.98
C ILE A 50 1.70 -20.37 -13.02
N GLU A 51 1.62 -20.00 -14.30
CA GLU A 51 2.27 -20.70 -15.39
C GLU A 51 3.80 -20.73 -15.26
N ALA A 52 4.38 -19.65 -14.75
CA ALA A 52 5.82 -19.52 -14.55
C ALA A 52 6.32 -20.14 -13.24
N GLY A 53 5.43 -20.63 -12.40
CA GLY A 53 5.79 -21.15 -11.07
C GLY A 53 6.27 -20.04 -10.14
N GLY A 54 5.58 -18.92 -10.13
CA GLY A 54 5.96 -17.73 -9.33
C GLY A 54 6.10 -18.00 -7.83
N GLU A 55 5.39 -19.00 -7.31
CA GLU A 55 5.47 -19.43 -5.92
C GLU A 55 6.86 -19.92 -5.49
N ARG A 56 7.75 -20.15 -6.43
CA ARG A 56 9.14 -20.59 -6.16
C ARG A 56 10.15 -19.44 -6.09
N TYR A 57 9.73 -18.20 -6.36
CA TYR A 57 10.64 -17.06 -6.40
C TYR A 57 10.89 -16.52 -4.99
N LEU A 58 12.14 -16.65 -4.54
CA LEU A 58 12.56 -16.27 -3.21
C LEU A 58 12.26 -14.79 -2.88
N TYR A 59 12.62 -13.89 -3.78
CA TYR A 59 12.44 -12.45 -3.55
C TYR A 59 10.96 -12.10 -3.36
N THR A 60 10.11 -12.62 -4.24
CA THR A 60 8.66 -12.38 -4.15
C THR A 60 8.09 -12.92 -2.85
N ASN A 61 8.47 -14.13 -2.47
CA ASN A 61 8.01 -14.75 -1.21
C ASN A 61 8.49 -13.97 0.01
N LYS A 62 9.74 -13.52 -0.01
CA LYS A 62 10.30 -12.70 1.08
C LYS A 62 9.52 -11.39 1.25
N THR A 63 9.26 -10.69 0.17
CA THR A 63 8.49 -9.43 0.22
C THR A 63 7.04 -9.66 0.61
N LEU A 64 6.45 -10.78 0.18
CA LEU A 64 5.09 -11.17 0.57
C LEU A 64 5.00 -11.40 2.08
N PHE A 65 5.92 -12.16 2.66
CA PHE A 65 5.92 -12.41 4.10
C PHE A 65 6.17 -11.14 4.90
N ASN A 66 7.05 -10.27 4.43
CA ASN A 66 7.28 -8.97 5.05
C ASN A 66 6.01 -8.10 5.01
N THR A 67 5.30 -8.10 3.90
CA THR A 67 4.01 -7.40 3.76
C THR A 67 3.00 -7.90 4.78
N ILE A 68 2.83 -9.21 4.89
CA ILE A 68 1.88 -9.84 5.83
C ILE A 68 2.25 -9.51 7.27
N TYR A 69 3.53 -9.64 7.62
CA TYR A 69 4.01 -9.35 8.97
C TYR A 69 3.73 -7.89 9.36
N ASN A 70 4.07 -6.96 8.48
CA ASN A 70 3.89 -5.54 8.75
C ASN A 70 2.41 -5.15 8.84
N LEU A 71 1.56 -5.72 7.98
CA LEU A 71 0.11 -5.48 8.07
C LEU A 71 -0.46 -5.96 9.40
N ILE A 72 -0.10 -7.16 9.84
CA ILE A 72 -0.58 -7.71 11.12
C ILE A 72 -0.07 -6.89 12.29
N PHE A 73 1.22 -6.53 12.29
CA PHE A 73 1.82 -5.75 13.36
C PHE A 73 1.11 -4.41 13.54
N PHE A 74 0.98 -3.64 12.46
CA PHE A 74 0.36 -2.32 12.53
C PHE A 74 -1.16 -2.38 12.73
N ALA A 75 -1.83 -3.42 12.24
CA ALA A 75 -3.25 -3.62 12.52
C ALA A 75 -3.51 -3.81 14.02
N LYS A 76 -2.69 -4.62 14.68
CA LYS A 76 -2.77 -4.81 16.14
C LYS A 76 -2.45 -3.52 16.89
N LEU A 77 -1.42 -2.80 16.47
CA LEU A 77 -1.02 -1.54 17.08
C LEU A 77 -2.13 -0.49 16.99
N LEU A 78 -2.73 -0.30 15.83
CA LEU A 78 -3.80 0.66 15.63
C LEU A 78 -5.10 0.26 16.31
N LYS A 79 -5.35 -1.03 16.49
CA LYS A 79 -6.49 -1.49 17.28
C LYS A 79 -6.38 -1.05 18.75
N GLN A 80 -5.17 -1.07 19.30
CA GLN A 80 -4.89 -0.64 20.68
C GLN A 80 -4.76 0.87 20.80
N HIS A 81 -4.22 1.53 19.78
CA HIS A 81 -3.94 2.96 19.75
C HIS A 81 -4.49 3.58 18.46
N PRO A 82 -5.83 3.72 18.34
CA PRO A 82 -6.42 4.29 17.13
C PRO A 82 -6.04 5.76 16.96
N ILE A 83 -5.93 6.19 15.71
CA ILE A 83 -5.72 7.59 15.39
C ILE A 83 -6.99 8.36 15.73
N ASP A 84 -6.84 9.36 16.58
CA ASP A 84 -7.94 10.22 17.03
C ASP A 84 -7.73 11.64 16.50
N THR A 85 -8.05 11.86 15.24
CA THR A 85 -7.92 13.15 14.58
C THR A 85 -9.23 13.91 14.63
N ASN A 86 -9.22 15.08 15.28
CA ASN A 86 -10.36 15.98 15.27
C ASN A 86 -10.30 16.91 14.06
N LEU A 87 -11.02 16.55 12.99
CA LEU A 87 -11.01 17.29 11.73
C LEU A 87 -11.63 18.69 11.86
N LEU A 88 -12.60 18.88 12.76
CA LEU A 88 -13.21 20.20 12.98
C LEU A 88 -12.20 21.17 13.63
N GLU A 89 -11.43 20.69 14.58
CA GLU A 89 -10.37 21.47 15.21
C GLU A 89 -9.29 21.87 14.20
N LEU A 90 -8.87 20.94 13.36
CA LEU A 90 -7.89 21.24 12.31
C LEU A 90 -8.41 22.26 11.31
N LYS A 91 -9.68 22.19 10.97
CA LYS A 91 -10.33 23.16 10.09
C LYS A 91 -10.31 24.57 10.70
N GLU A 92 -10.62 24.69 11.99
CA GLU A 92 -10.59 25.98 12.69
C GLU A 92 -9.16 26.55 12.77
N LEU A 93 -8.16 25.70 13.04
CA LEU A 93 -6.76 26.12 13.01
C LEU A 93 -6.36 26.60 11.61
N ALA A 94 -6.75 25.90 10.58
CA ALA A 94 -6.45 26.29 9.20
C ALA A 94 -7.07 27.64 8.83
N LYS A 95 -8.29 27.92 9.31
CA LYS A 95 -8.93 29.22 9.08
C LYS A 95 -8.17 30.37 9.73
N GLN A 96 -7.61 30.16 10.93
CA GLN A 96 -6.85 31.19 11.66
C GLN A 96 -5.53 31.52 10.94
N GLU A 97 -4.92 30.54 10.29
CA GLU A 97 -3.61 30.67 9.65
C GLU A 97 -3.68 30.95 8.13
N SER A 98 -4.89 31.06 7.59
CA SER A 98 -5.07 31.22 6.14
C SER A 98 -5.77 32.53 5.84
N GLU A 99 -5.46 33.08 4.66
CA GLU A 99 -6.21 34.21 4.10
C GLU A 99 -7.55 33.70 3.56
N PRO A 100 -8.61 34.54 3.59
CA PRO A 100 -9.89 34.16 3.01
C PRO A 100 -9.75 33.83 1.51
N GLU A 101 -10.39 32.74 1.09
CA GLU A 101 -10.52 32.42 -0.33
C GLU A 101 -11.57 33.33 -0.97
N GLU A 102 -11.26 33.84 -2.16
CA GLU A 102 -12.17 34.67 -2.93
C GLU A 102 -13.16 33.84 -3.73
#